data_a391b2009ecd5f6b5cb9cd61758fee34
#
_entry.id   a391b2009ecd5f6b5cb9cd61758fee34
#
_cell.length_a   1.000
_cell.length_b   1.000
_cell.length_c   1.000
_cell.angle_alpha   90.00
_cell.angle_beta   90.00
_cell.angle_gamma   90.00
#
_symmetry.space_group_name_H-M   'P 1'
#
loop_
_entity.id
_entity.type
_entity.pdbx_description
1 polymer ?
#
loop_
_entity_poly.entity_id
_entity_poly.type
_entity_poly.pdbx_seq_one_letter_code
_entity_poly.pdbx_strand_id
1 'polypeptide(L)'
;SPVRRIHRVKTVQVAKEVLTDEDLETLRNVCGTKRDLAVIDLLVSTGMRIGELVKLNIEDVNLAERECLVMGKGNKQRPVYFDARTKLHLEEYLHARADHAPALFVALDSSARRVTIGNLEQRLRKLGKSAGVCHVHPHKFRRTLATHAIDKGMPIEQVQKLLGHAKIDTTMHYAMVNQNNVKASHRKYLE
;
A
#
# COMPACT_ATOMS: atom_id res chain seq x y z
N SER A 1 8.99 -53.23 8.46
CA SER A 1 9.25 -52.19 7.44
C SER A 1 9.39 -50.82 8.12
N PRO A 2 10.53 -50.12 8.11
CA PRO A 2 10.67 -48.85 8.79
C PRO A 2 10.10 -47.76 7.90
N VAL A 3 9.00 -47.15 8.34
CA VAL A 3 8.43 -45.94 7.75
C VAL A 3 9.41 -44.78 8.02
N ARG A 4 10.17 -44.34 6.99
CA ARG A 4 11.00 -43.15 7.04
C ARG A 4 10.06 -41.93 7.24
N ARG A 5 10.13 -41.28 8.40
CA ARG A 5 9.54 -40.00 8.65
C ARG A 5 10.21 -38.98 7.70
N ILE A 6 9.48 -38.58 6.68
CA ILE A 6 9.88 -37.42 5.84
C ILE A 6 9.72 -36.19 6.69
N HIS A 7 10.80 -35.67 7.25
CA HIS A 7 10.81 -34.36 7.85
C HIS A 7 10.54 -33.34 6.73
N ARG A 8 9.39 -32.68 6.80
CA ARG A 8 9.16 -31.47 5.99
C ARG A 8 10.31 -30.50 6.30
N VAL A 9 11.16 -30.25 5.31
CA VAL A 9 12.14 -29.17 5.34
C VAL A 9 11.34 -27.90 5.56
N LYS A 10 11.54 -27.23 6.72
CA LYS A 10 11.04 -25.89 6.94
C LYS A 10 11.72 -25.02 5.90
N THR A 11 11.02 -24.66 4.85
CA THR A 11 11.46 -23.61 3.92
C THR A 11 11.70 -22.36 4.76
N VAL A 12 12.95 -21.92 4.83
CA VAL A 12 13.30 -20.61 5.38
C VAL A 12 12.51 -19.61 4.57
N GLN A 13 11.50 -18.98 5.17
CA GLN A 13 10.76 -17.90 4.54
C GLN A 13 11.73 -16.73 4.42
N VAL A 14 12.28 -16.54 3.23
CA VAL A 14 13.05 -15.33 2.91
C VAL A 14 12.12 -14.14 3.11
N ALA A 15 12.54 -13.21 3.98
CA ALA A 15 11.81 -11.98 4.20
C ALA A 15 11.56 -11.30 2.85
N LYS A 16 10.28 -11.15 2.48
CA LYS A 16 9.95 -10.50 1.23
C LYS A 16 10.35 -9.03 1.32
N GLU A 17 11.12 -8.56 0.34
CA GLU A 17 11.59 -7.17 0.29
C GLU A 17 10.46 -6.16 0.40
N VAL A 18 10.65 -5.16 1.24
CA VAL A 18 9.84 -3.95 1.36
C VAL A 18 10.53 -2.77 0.67
N LEU A 19 9.84 -1.67 0.47
CA LEU A 19 10.45 -0.42 0.02
C LEU A 19 11.04 0.30 1.23
N THR A 20 12.27 0.78 1.09
CA THR A 20 12.88 1.67 2.08
C THR A 20 12.36 3.10 1.93
N ASP A 21 12.64 3.97 2.89
CA ASP A 21 12.27 5.39 2.78
C ASP A 21 13.00 6.05 1.60
N GLU A 22 14.26 5.66 1.33
CA GLU A 22 15.03 6.12 0.17
C GLU A 22 14.43 5.64 -1.14
N ASP A 23 13.97 4.37 -1.21
CA ASP A 23 13.26 3.84 -2.39
C ASP A 23 12.02 4.67 -2.68
N LEU A 24 11.25 5.02 -1.64
CA LEU A 24 10.02 5.81 -1.76
C LEU A 24 10.31 7.23 -2.25
N GLU A 25 11.32 7.91 -1.71
CA GLU A 25 11.72 9.24 -2.18
C GLU A 25 12.23 9.19 -3.62
N THR A 26 13.02 8.18 -3.97
CA THR A 26 13.53 8.02 -5.34
C THR A 26 12.38 7.77 -6.34
N LEU A 27 11.38 6.95 -5.95
CA LEU A 27 10.16 6.74 -6.74
C LEU A 27 9.37 8.04 -6.94
N ARG A 28 9.24 8.89 -5.90
CA ARG A 28 8.58 10.19 -6.00
C ARG A 28 9.32 11.13 -6.96
N ASN A 29 10.64 11.16 -6.87
CA ASN A 29 11.49 12.03 -7.69
C ASN A 29 11.43 11.72 -9.18
N VAL A 30 11.17 10.46 -9.57
CA VAL A 30 11.02 10.08 -10.99
C VAL A 30 9.59 10.22 -11.51
N CYS A 31 8.63 10.64 -10.67
CA CYS A 31 7.26 10.89 -11.11
C CYS A 31 7.18 12.13 -12.00
N GLY A 32 6.97 11.92 -13.30
CA GLY A 32 6.81 13.01 -14.26
C GLY A 32 5.42 13.64 -14.28
N THR A 33 4.45 13.12 -13.51
CA THR A 33 3.08 13.64 -13.46
C THR A 33 2.56 13.70 -12.03
N LYS A 34 1.71 14.70 -11.74
CA LYS A 34 1.02 14.83 -10.45
C LYS A 34 0.15 13.61 -10.13
N ARG A 35 -0.44 12.98 -11.16
CA ARG A 35 -1.21 11.75 -11.01
C ARG A 35 -0.37 10.61 -10.46
N ASP A 36 0.80 10.37 -11.04
CA ASP A 36 1.66 9.25 -10.63
C ASP A 36 2.15 9.44 -9.20
N LEU A 37 2.48 10.66 -8.82
CA LEU A 37 2.87 11.03 -7.47
C LEU A 37 1.73 10.76 -6.48
N ALA A 38 0.51 11.22 -6.78
CA ALA A 38 -0.67 10.98 -5.95
C ALA A 38 -1.00 9.48 -5.84
N VAL A 39 -0.84 8.71 -6.91
CA VAL A 39 -1.04 7.24 -6.90
C VAL A 39 -0.03 6.55 -5.98
N ILE A 40 1.27 6.89 -6.08
CA ILE A 40 2.31 6.30 -5.23
C ILE A 40 2.02 6.59 -3.77
N ASP A 41 1.77 7.86 -3.43
CA ASP A 41 1.56 8.23 -2.03
C ASP A 41 0.28 7.64 -1.45
N LEU A 42 -0.79 7.56 -2.23
CA LEU A 42 -2.01 6.92 -1.76
C LEU A 42 -1.80 5.42 -1.51
N LEU A 43 -1.04 4.72 -2.36
CA LEU A 43 -0.68 3.32 -2.15
C LEU A 43 0.21 3.13 -0.92
N VAL A 44 1.22 4.01 -0.72
CA VAL A 44 2.14 3.97 0.43
C VAL A 44 1.39 4.20 1.73
N SER A 45 0.56 5.23 1.76
CA SER A 45 -0.10 5.71 2.98
C SER A 45 -1.26 4.81 3.43
N THR A 46 -2.03 4.25 2.49
CA THR A 46 -3.23 3.46 2.80
C THR A 46 -3.03 1.96 2.72
N GLY A 47 -2.05 1.49 1.93
CA GLY A 47 -1.87 0.08 1.64
C GLY A 47 -3.08 -0.58 0.97
N MET A 48 -4.00 0.19 0.37
CA MET A 48 -5.17 -0.36 -0.32
C MET A 48 -4.78 -1.28 -1.48
N ARG A 49 -5.70 -2.13 -1.91
CA ARG A 49 -5.48 -2.97 -3.09
C ARG A 49 -5.60 -2.13 -4.35
N ILE A 50 -4.83 -2.47 -5.39
CA ILE A 50 -4.91 -1.76 -6.68
C ILE A 50 -6.33 -1.78 -7.26
N GLY A 51 -7.06 -2.88 -7.07
CA GLY A 51 -8.47 -2.98 -7.51
C GLY A 51 -9.42 -2.10 -6.71
N GLU A 52 -9.10 -1.74 -5.47
CA GLU A 52 -9.82 -0.75 -4.68
C GLU A 52 -9.50 0.66 -5.19
N LEU A 53 -8.22 0.96 -5.42
CA LEU A 53 -7.75 2.26 -5.90
C LEU A 53 -8.38 2.66 -7.25
N VAL A 54 -8.39 1.76 -8.23
CA VAL A 54 -8.94 2.08 -9.57
C VAL A 54 -10.44 2.33 -9.55
N LYS A 55 -11.16 1.84 -8.53
CA LYS A 55 -12.61 2.03 -8.39
C LYS A 55 -12.99 3.33 -7.72
N LEU A 56 -12.06 3.99 -7.01
CA LEU A 56 -12.35 5.24 -6.30
C LEU A 56 -12.88 6.32 -7.24
N ASN A 57 -13.89 7.01 -6.76
CA ASN A 57 -14.37 8.28 -7.30
C ASN A 57 -13.80 9.44 -6.46
N ILE A 58 -13.93 10.65 -6.97
CA ILE A 58 -13.54 11.86 -6.22
C ILE A 58 -14.38 11.99 -4.94
N GLU A 59 -15.67 11.65 -5.00
CA GLU A 59 -16.60 11.68 -3.87
C GLU A 59 -16.29 10.69 -2.74
N ASP A 60 -15.52 9.61 -3.05
CA ASP A 60 -15.09 8.64 -2.03
C ASP A 60 -13.93 9.16 -1.17
N VAL A 61 -13.38 10.34 -1.48
CA VAL A 61 -12.20 10.92 -0.82
C VAL A 61 -12.60 12.11 0.05
N ASN A 62 -12.40 12.00 1.35
CA ASN A 62 -12.51 13.10 2.29
C ASN A 62 -11.11 13.68 2.58
N LEU A 63 -10.77 14.76 1.88
CA LEU A 63 -9.46 15.42 2.04
C LEU A 63 -9.31 16.10 3.41
N ALA A 64 -10.41 16.55 4.04
CA ALA A 64 -10.37 17.20 5.35
C ALA A 64 -9.98 16.19 6.43
N GLU A 65 -10.66 15.04 6.45
CA GLU A 65 -10.40 13.94 7.41
C GLU A 65 -9.25 13.02 6.98
N ARG A 66 -8.73 13.19 5.77
CA ARG A 66 -7.66 12.37 5.19
C ARG A 66 -8.02 10.88 5.15
N GLU A 67 -9.20 10.58 4.62
CA GLU A 67 -9.68 9.22 4.47
C GLU A 67 -10.35 8.97 3.12
N CYS A 68 -10.38 7.72 2.71
CA CYS A 68 -11.15 7.24 1.55
C CYS A 68 -12.03 6.08 1.98
N LEU A 69 -13.22 5.98 1.38
CA LEU A 69 -14.06 4.80 1.49
C LEU A 69 -13.76 3.84 0.35
N VAL A 70 -13.19 2.68 0.67
CA VAL A 70 -12.89 1.65 -0.33
C VAL A 70 -13.87 0.50 -0.26
N MET A 71 -14.22 -0.05 -1.43
CA MET A 71 -15.10 -1.20 -1.56
C MET A 71 -14.29 -2.49 -1.54
N GLY A 72 -14.42 -3.27 -0.46
CA GLY A 72 -13.77 -4.56 -0.28
C GLY A 72 -14.57 -5.74 -0.86
N LYS A 73 -14.08 -6.95 -0.60
CA LYS A 73 -14.75 -8.20 -1.00
C LYS A 73 -16.14 -8.30 -0.34
N GLY A 74 -17.14 -8.71 -1.10
CA GLY A 74 -18.52 -8.86 -0.62
C GLY A 74 -19.26 -7.53 -0.44
N ASN A 75 -18.87 -6.50 -1.19
CA ASN A 75 -19.52 -5.17 -1.19
C ASN A 75 -19.48 -4.48 0.19
N LYS A 76 -18.51 -4.81 1.02
CA LYS A 76 -18.32 -4.17 2.32
C LYS A 76 -17.38 -2.96 2.17
N GLN A 77 -17.87 -1.80 2.58
CA GLN A 77 -17.07 -0.59 2.64
C GLN A 77 -16.18 -0.59 3.88
N ARG A 78 -14.99 -0.03 3.75
CA ARG A 78 -14.14 0.29 4.88
C ARG A 78 -13.41 1.61 4.63
N PRO A 79 -13.17 2.41 5.68
CA PRO A 79 -12.29 3.56 5.57
C PRO A 79 -10.83 3.10 5.47
N VAL A 80 -10.04 3.86 4.72
CA VAL A 80 -8.58 3.82 4.72
C VAL A 80 -8.06 5.23 4.91
N TYR A 81 -6.95 5.38 5.59
CA TYR A 81 -6.43 6.69 6.02
C TYR A 81 -5.15 7.02 5.30
N PHE A 82 -4.95 8.29 4.99
CA PHE A 82 -3.74 8.77 4.33
C PHE A 82 -3.13 9.97 5.07
N ASP A 83 -1.84 10.17 4.88
CA ASP A 83 -1.07 11.21 5.54
C ASP A 83 -1.23 12.60 4.87
N ALA A 84 -0.63 13.62 5.49
CA ALA A 84 -0.70 15.00 5.00
C ALA A 84 -0.01 15.18 3.64
N ARG A 85 1.07 14.44 3.37
CA ARG A 85 1.76 14.46 2.07
C ARG A 85 0.86 13.96 0.96
N THR A 86 0.20 12.83 1.19
CA THR A 86 -0.76 12.25 0.25
C THR A 86 -1.91 13.21 -0.04
N LYS A 87 -2.43 13.91 1.00
CA LYS A 87 -3.44 14.96 0.82
C LYS A 87 -2.97 16.02 -0.15
N LEU A 88 -1.80 16.61 0.08
CA LEU A 88 -1.26 17.67 -0.77
C LEU A 88 -1.11 17.21 -2.23
N HIS A 89 -0.56 16.04 -2.46
CA HIS A 89 -0.39 15.52 -3.82
C HIS A 89 -1.72 15.16 -4.50
N LEU A 90 -2.72 14.70 -3.74
CA LEU A 90 -4.08 14.52 -4.27
C LEU A 90 -4.71 15.86 -4.65
N GLU A 91 -4.62 16.88 -3.79
CA GLU A 91 -5.11 18.23 -4.08
C GLU A 91 -4.45 18.81 -5.33
N GLU A 92 -3.13 18.73 -5.44
CA GLU A 92 -2.39 19.19 -6.61
C GLU A 92 -2.79 18.45 -7.88
N TYR A 93 -3.01 17.12 -7.79
CA TYR A 93 -3.47 16.34 -8.94
C TYR A 93 -4.88 16.75 -9.35
N LEU A 94 -5.81 16.84 -8.41
CA LEU A 94 -7.20 17.22 -8.69
C LEU A 94 -7.31 18.65 -9.26
N HIS A 95 -6.54 19.60 -8.75
CA HIS A 95 -6.49 20.96 -9.30
C HIS A 95 -5.90 21.03 -10.72
N ALA A 96 -5.01 20.09 -11.06
CA ALA A 96 -4.41 20.03 -12.40
C ALA A 96 -5.30 19.34 -13.44
N ARG A 97 -6.42 18.73 -13.02
CA ARG A 97 -7.37 18.09 -13.95
C ARG A 97 -8.24 19.13 -14.63
N ALA A 98 -8.43 18.94 -15.93
CA ALA A 98 -9.33 19.77 -16.74
C ALA A 98 -10.61 19.01 -17.16
N ASP A 99 -10.77 17.75 -16.73
CA ASP A 99 -11.92 16.91 -17.03
C ASP A 99 -12.94 16.90 -15.87
N HIS A 100 -14.14 16.38 -16.15
CA HIS A 100 -15.24 16.25 -15.16
C HIS A 100 -15.57 14.78 -14.86
N ALA A 101 -14.68 13.84 -15.17
CA ALA A 101 -14.92 12.44 -14.89
C ALA A 101 -15.01 12.19 -13.37
N PRO A 102 -15.97 11.38 -12.91
CA PRO A 102 -16.15 11.11 -11.49
C PRO A 102 -15.01 10.25 -10.90
N ALA A 103 -14.28 9.50 -11.76
CA ALA A 103 -13.16 8.67 -11.34
C ALA A 103 -12.07 9.49 -10.66
N LEU A 104 -11.54 9.01 -9.50
CA LEU A 104 -10.43 9.68 -8.83
C LEU A 104 -9.20 9.72 -9.76
N PHE A 105 -8.83 8.60 -10.37
CA PHE A 105 -7.70 8.53 -11.29
C PHE A 105 -8.14 8.24 -12.73
N VAL A 106 -7.69 9.07 -13.64
CA VAL A 106 -7.97 8.95 -15.08
C VAL A 106 -6.70 8.67 -15.87
N ALA A 107 -6.86 8.18 -17.10
CA ALA A 107 -5.76 7.99 -18.04
C ALA A 107 -5.03 9.32 -18.33
N LEU A 108 -3.76 9.27 -18.72
CA LEU A 108 -2.97 10.46 -19.05
C LEU A 108 -3.20 10.93 -20.51
N ASP A 109 -4.03 10.22 -21.22
CA ASP A 109 -4.49 10.66 -22.53
C ASP A 109 -5.69 11.62 -22.39
N SER A 110 -6.11 12.26 -23.48
CA SER A 110 -7.23 13.20 -23.49
C SER A 110 -8.60 12.55 -23.29
N SER A 111 -8.68 11.22 -23.06
CA SER A 111 -9.94 10.49 -23.00
C SER A 111 -10.67 10.64 -21.66
N ALA A 112 -10.01 11.11 -20.62
CA ALA A 112 -10.52 11.18 -19.23
C ALA A 112 -11.13 9.86 -18.71
N ARG A 113 -10.77 8.72 -19.32
CA ARG A 113 -11.25 7.41 -18.92
C ARG A 113 -10.61 6.99 -17.59
N ARG A 114 -11.38 6.31 -16.77
CA ARG A 114 -10.88 5.68 -15.55
C ARG A 114 -9.64 4.83 -15.85
N VAL A 115 -8.61 4.96 -15.05
CA VAL A 115 -7.40 4.14 -15.15
C VAL A 115 -7.72 2.67 -14.86
N THR A 116 -7.04 1.76 -15.56
CA THR A 116 -7.19 0.32 -15.34
C THR A 116 -6.07 -0.23 -14.46
N ILE A 117 -6.30 -1.39 -13.84
CA ILE A 117 -5.29 -2.10 -13.04
C ILE A 117 -4.03 -2.32 -13.86
N GLY A 118 -4.16 -2.85 -15.09
CA GLY A 118 -3.02 -3.15 -15.95
C GLY A 118 -2.19 -1.92 -16.30
N ASN A 119 -2.86 -0.78 -16.58
CA ASN A 119 -2.16 0.48 -16.87
C ASN A 119 -1.37 0.98 -15.66
N LEU A 120 -1.94 0.92 -14.45
CA LEU A 120 -1.23 1.33 -13.24
C LEU A 120 -0.07 0.39 -12.90
N GLU A 121 -0.26 -0.92 -13.00
CA GLU A 121 0.81 -1.89 -12.75
C GLU A 121 1.98 -1.70 -13.74
N GLN A 122 1.66 -1.49 -15.02
CA GLN A 122 2.69 -1.19 -16.02
C GLN A 122 3.40 0.12 -15.69
N ARG A 123 2.65 1.17 -15.26
CA ARG A 123 3.23 2.46 -14.91
C ARG A 123 4.15 2.34 -13.69
N LEU A 124 3.73 1.64 -12.64
CA LEU A 124 4.54 1.40 -11.45
C LEU A 124 5.85 0.66 -11.78
N ARG A 125 5.77 -0.36 -12.65
CA ARG A 125 6.98 -1.06 -13.13
C ARG A 125 7.94 -0.13 -13.88
N LYS A 126 7.41 0.76 -14.74
CA LYS A 126 8.23 1.76 -15.45
C LYS A 126 8.88 2.75 -14.49
N LEU A 127 8.14 3.27 -13.50
CA LEU A 127 8.68 4.16 -12.48
C LEU A 127 9.77 3.46 -11.65
N GLY A 128 9.54 2.21 -11.24
CA GLY A 128 10.55 1.41 -10.54
C GLY A 128 11.83 1.27 -11.35
N LYS A 129 11.72 0.95 -12.65
CA LYS A 129 12.89 0.88 -13.55
C LYS A 129 13.62 2.22 -13.64
N SER A 130 12.92 3.33 -13.79
CA SER A 130 13.51 4.67 -13.84
C SER A 130 14.16 5.10 -12.54
N ALA A 131 13.63 4.64 -11.40
CA ALA A 131 14.15 4.90 -10.06
C ALA A 131 15.29 3.95 -9.66
N GLY A 132 15.60 2.92 -10.46
CA GLY A 132 16.52 1.86 -10.04
C GLY A 132 16.00 0.97 -8.91
N VAL A 133 14.69 1.02 -8.62
CA VAL A 133 14.05 0.24 -7.55
C VAL A 133 13.44 -1.04 -8.14
N CYS A 134 13.89 -2.19 -7.65
CA CYS A 134 13.46 -3.49 -8.17
C CYS A 134 12.03 -3.84 -7.73
N HIS A 135 11.32 -4.55 -8.63
CA HIS A 135 10.02 -5.19 -8.35
C HIS A 135 8.96 -4.26 -7.74
N VAL A 136 8.83 -3.02 -8.29
CA VAL A 136 7.78 -2.08 -7.86
C VAL A 136 6.43 -2.53 -8.40
N HIS A 137 5.53 -2.93 -7.49
CA HIS A 137 4.17 -3.40 -7.79
C HIS A 137 3.24 -3.12 -6.58
N PRO A 138 1.91 -3.08 -6.76
CA PRO A 138 0.98 -2.66 -5.72
C PRO A 138 1.11 -3.41 -4.38
N HIS A 139 1.33 -4.73 -4.43
CA HIS A 139 1.50 -5.54 -3.21
C HIS A 139 2.77 -5.20 -2.42
N LYS A 140 3.81 -4.64 -3.09
CA LYS A 140 5.03 -4.21 -2.38
C LYS A 140 4.73 -3.00 -1.49
N PHE A 141 3.96 -2.01 -1.95
CA PHE A 141 3.52 -0.86 -1.14
C PHE A 141 2.71 -1.31 0.08
N ARG A 142 1.74 -2.18 -0.14
CA ARG A 142 0.89 -2.71 0.93
C ARG A 142 1.71 -3.47 1.99
N ARG A 143 2.68 -4.26 1.57
CA ARG A 143 3.60 -4.96 2.45
C ARG A 143 4.49 -4.00 3.22
N THR A 144 5.01 -2.97 2.55
CA THR A 144 5.81 -1.91 3.16
C THR A 144 5.04 -1.24 4.29
N LEU A 145 3.79 -0.81 4.04
CA LEU A 145 2.94 -0.23 5.08
C LEU A 145 2.74 -1.20 6.25
N ALA A 146 2.40 -2.46 5.97
CA ALA A 146 2.17 -3.46 7.02
C ALA A 146 3.40 -3.66 7.90
N THR A 147 4.57 -3.82 7.29
CA THR A 147 5.83 -4.01 7.99
C THR A 147 6.19 -2.78 8.82
N HIS A 148 6.12 -1.58 8.24
CA HIS A 148 6.40 -0.33 8.96
C HIS A 148 5.43 -0.09 10.13
N ALA A 149 4.13 -0.41 9.96
CA ALA A 149 3.15 -0.28 11.04
C ALA A 149 3.47 -1.22 12.22
N ILE A 150 3.82 -2.47 11.93
CA ILE A 150 4.22 -3.46 12.94
C ILE A 150 5.52 -3.04 13.63
N ASP A 151 6.52 -2.61 12.88
CA ASP A 151 7.81 -2.16 13.41
C ASP A 151 7.68 -0.92 14.29
N LYS A 152 6.71 -0.05 14.02
CA LYS A 152 6.36 1.10 14.87
C LYS A 152 5.47 0.72 16.07
N GLY A 153 5.16 -0.56 16.24
CA GLY A 153 4.43 -1.07 17.40
C GLY A 153 2.90 -1.06 17.27
N MET A 154 2.35 -0.91 16.05
CA MET A 154 0.91 -1.05 15.83
C MET A 154 0.49 -2.51 16.10
N PRO A 155 -0.52 -2.76 16.94
CA PRO A 155 -1.04 -4.11 17.17
C PRO A 155 -1.46 -4.80 15.86
N ILE A 156 -1.16 -6.09 15.74
CA ILE A 156 -1.38 -6.84 14.50
C ILE A 156 -2.86 -6.88 14.08
N GLU A 157 -3.77 -6.87 15.05
CA GLU A 157 -5.21 -6.81 14.83
C GLU A 157 -5.64 -5.47 14.19
N GLN A 158 -4.96 -4.38 14.57
CA GLN A 158 -5.20 -3.07 13.96
C GLN A 158 -4.64 -3.03 12.53
N VAL A 159 -3.46 -3.60 12.29
CA VAL A 159 -2.90 -3.74 10.94
C VAL A 159 -3.80 -4.61 10.07
N GLN A 160 -4.37 -5.69 10.62
CA GLN A 160 -5.35 -6.54 9.92
C GLN A 160 -6.57 -5.73 9.49
N LYS A 161 -7.15 -4.93 10.38
CA LYS A 161 -8.30 -4.07 10.09
C LYS A 161 -7.96 -3.00 9.05
N LEU A 162 -6.82 -2.31 9.24
CA LEU A 162 -6.32 -1.29 8.31
C LEU A 162 -6.23 -1.83 6.88
N LEU A 163 -5.66 -3.01 6.72
CA LEU A 163 -5.50 -3.65 5.43
C LEU A 163 -6.78 -4.35 4.94
N GLY A 164 -7.76 -4.62 5.79
CA GLY A 164 -8.97 -5.37 5.43
C GLY A 164 -8.65 -6.83 5.06
N HIS A 165 -7.83 -7.49 5.89
CA HIS A 165 -7.58 -8.92 5.78
C HIS A 165 -8.67 -9.70 6.52
N ALA A 166 -9.33 -10.63 5.82
CA ALA A 166 -10.36 -11.48 6.42
C ALA A 166 -9.79 -12.46 7.47
N LYS A 167 -8.50 -12.83 7.33
CA LYS A 167 -7.79 -13.75 8.23
C LYS A 167 -6.52 -13.09 8.76
N ILE A 168 -6.25 -13.27 10.05
CA ILE A 168 -5.04 -12.75 10.70
C ILE A 168 -3.76 -13.36 10.14
N ASP A 169 -3.80 -14.63 9.73
CA ASP A 169 -2.65 -15.33 9.14
C ASP A 169 -2.05 -14.57 7.96
N THR A 170 -2.89 -13.89 7.17
CA THR A 170 -2.42 -13.07 6.05
C THR A 170 -1.58 -11.88 6.54
N THR A 171 -1.91 -11.31 7.70
CA THR A 171 -1.17 -10.21 8.33
C THR A 171 0.08 -10.73 9.05
N MET A 172 0.00 -11.92 9.65
CA MET A 172 1.14 -12.57 10.33
C MET A 172 2.34 -12.80 9.41
N HIS A 173 2.12 -12.96 8.11
CA HIS A 173 3.23 -13.06 7.14
C HIS A 173 4.10 -11.79 7.05
N TYR A 174 3.61 -10.66 7.54
CA TYR A 174 4.37 -9.40 7.62
C TYR A 174 5.02 -9.20 8.99
N ALA A 175 4.50 -9.85 10.02
CA ALA A 175 5.06 -9.85 11.36
C ALA A 175 6.22 -10.85 11.42
N MET A 176 7.40 -10.46 10.94
CA MET A 176 8.61 -11.12 11.40
C MET A 176 8.79 -10.70 12.85
N VAL A 177 8.81 -11.68 13.76
CA VAL A 177 9.10 -11.42 15.18
C VAL A 177 10.52 -10.86 15.26
N ASN A 178 10.62 -9.54 15.23
CA ASN A 178 11.88 -8.86 15.45
C ASN A 178 12.13 -8.85 16.96
N GLN A 179 13.21 -9.47 17.39
CA GLN A 179 13.63 -9.51 18.81
C GLN A 179 13.73 -8.09 19.41
N ASN A 180 14.08 -7.09 18.60
CA ASN A 180 14.11 -5.70 19.02
C ASN A 180 12.73 -5.16 19.37
N ASN A 181 11.69 -5.59 18.65
CA ASN A 181 10.30 -5.20 18.94
C ASN A 181 9.79 -5.85 20.24
N VAL A 182 10.18 -7.11 20.51
CA VAL A 182 9.86 -7.79 21.78
C VAL A 182 10.49 -7.04 22.96
N LYS A 183 11.77 -6.67 22.84
CA LYS A 183 12.49 -5.91 23.87
C LYS A 183 11.89 -4.52 24.11
N ALA A 184 11.54 -3.81 23.04
CA ALA A 184 10.90 -2.49 23.13
C ALA A 184 9.51 -2.58 23.76
N SER A 185 8.72 -3.58 23.42
CA SER A 185 7.41 -3.84 24.00
C SER A 185 7.52 -4.21 25.47
N HIS A 186 8.47 -5.08 25.85
CA HIS A 186 8.72 -5.41 27.26
C HIS A 186 8.95 -4.14 28.08
N ARG A 187 9.87 -3.28 27.64
CA ARG A 187 10.18 -2.01 28.33
C ARG A 187 8.98 -1.08 28.42
N LYS A 188 8.20 -0.97 27.33
CA LYS A 188 7.05 -0.06 27.27
C LYS A 188 5.89 -0.47 28.19
N TYR A 189 5.66 -1.77 28.38
CA TYR A 189 4.46 -2.30 29.04
C TYR A 189 4.71 -2.99 30.37
N LEU A 190 5.97 -3.33 30.72
CA LEU A 190 6.31 -4.10 31.90
C LEU A 190 7.36 -3.44 32.82
N GLU A 191 7.98 -2.34 32.39
CA GLU A 191 8.79 -1.42 33.17
C GLU A 191 8.04 -0.08 33.33
#